data_20c89a779bb4e7f9efbb85be174dc029
#
_entry.id   20c89a779bb4e7f9efbb85be174dc029
#
_cell.length_a   1.000
_cell.length_b   1.000
_cell.length_c   1.000
_cell.angle_alpha   90.00
_cell.angle_beta   90.00
_cell.angle_gamma   90.00
#
_symmetry.space_group_name_H-M   'P 1'
#
loop_
_entity.id
_entity.type
_entity.pdbx_description
1 polymer ?
#
loop_
_entity_poly.entity_id
_entity_poly.type
_entity_poly.pdbx_seq_one_letter_code
_entity_poly.pdbx_strand_id
1 'polypeptide(L)'
;MSFEEFKRRAQADHLVPVWRDCLLDTDTPVTAFAKVREGPFAFLLESAPAGGSTWARYTFLGSAPRAAWRLCGGVVEDWSPSRGWHGKRTPANPLEDLDTLVRACRLVDVPELGGFWSGAIGYFSYRSEEHTSELQSL
;
A
#
# COMPACT_ATOMS: atom_id res chain seq x y z
N MET A 1 -9.21 16.68 -8.18
CA MET A 1 -8.22 16.97 -9.25
C MET A 1 -8.93 17.03 -10.60
N SER A 2 -8.68 18.05 -11.42
CA SER A 2 -9.23 18.17 -12.77
C SER A 2 -8.40 17.38 -13.81
N PHE A 3 -8.98 17.12 -14.99
CA PHE A 3 -8.26 16.42 -16.07
C PHE A 3 -7.04 17.21 -16.58
N GLU A 4 -7.14 18.55 -16.65
CA GLU A 4 -6.02 19.40 -17.05
C GLU A 4 -4.89 19.39 -16.02
N GLU A 5 -5.24 19.35 -14.75
CA GLU A 5 -4.27 19.20 -13.69
C GLU A 5 -3.59 17.84 -13.70
N PHE A 6 -4.35 16.77 -13.95
CA PHE A 6 -3.80 15.43 -14.16
C PHE A 6 -2.79 15.42 -15.30
N LYS A 7 -3.14 15.97 -16.47
CA LYS A 7 -2.22 16.06 -17.61
C LYS A 7 -0.94 16.82 -17.28
N ARG A 8 -1.04 17.92 -16.54
CA ARG A 8 0.11 18.72 -16.13
C ARG A 8 1.07 17.96 -15.22
N ARG A 9 0.52 17.11 -14.34
CA ARG A 9 1.31 16.30 -13.39
C ARG A 9 1.79 14.99 -14.01
N ALA A 10 1.14 14.51 -15.06
CA ALA A 10 1.48 13.26 -15.70
C ALA A 10 2.87 13.33 -16.33
N GLN A 11 3.76 12.49 -15.86
CA GLN A 11 5.10 12.28 -16.40
C GLN A 11 5.22 10.82 -16.80
N ALA A 12 6.02 10.54 -17.82
CA ALA A 12 6.29 9.17 -18.22
C ALA A 12 6.83 8.36 -17.03
N ASP A 13 6.31 7.17 -16.86
CA ASP A 13 6.72 6.21 -15.81
C ASP A 13 6.49 6.66 -14.35
N HIS A 14 5.67 7.70 -14.13
CA HIS A 14 5.28 8.12 -12.79
C HIS A 14 3.82 7.78 -12.49
N LEU A 15 3.57 7.46 -11.22
CA LEU A 15 2.24 7.31 -10.67
C LEU A 15 1.69 8.67 -10.28
N VAL A 16 0.52 8.99 -10.80
CA VAL A 16 -0.22 10.22 -10.48
C VAL A 16 -1.46 9.82 -9.69
N PRO A 17 -1.62 10.30 -8.45
CA PRO A 17 -2.83 10.02 -7.70
C PRO A 17 -4.03 10.75 -8.28
N VAL A 18 -5.18 10.10 -8.23
CA VAL A 18 -6.48 10.73 -8.47
C VAL A 18 -7.27 10.63 -7.18
N TRP A 19 -7.63 11.77 -6.59
CA TRP A 19 -8.29 11.80 -5.29
C TRP A 19 -9.53 12.69 -5.28
N ARG A 20 -10.35 12.47 -4.28
CA ARG A 20 -11.53 13.26 -3.98
C ARG A 20 -11.68 13.36 -2.47
N ASP A 21 -11.93 14.56 -1.99
CA ASP A 21 -12.31 14.80 -0.60
C ASP A 21 -13.79 14.48 -0.40
N CYS A 22 -14.09 13.71 0.63
CA CYS A 22 -15.45 13.32 1.00
C CYS A 22 -15.65 13.51 2.50
N LEU A 23 -16.77 14.08 2.89
CA LEU A 23 -17.18 14.15 4.28
C LEU A 23 -18.00 12.90 4.61
N LEU A 24 -17.59 12.17 5.64
CA LEU A 24 -18.21 10.90 6.05
C LEU A 24 -18.69 10.97 7.51
N ASP A 25 -19.67 11.85 7.77
CA ASP A 25 -20.13 12.17 9.13
C ASP A 25 -20.77 10.99 9.88
N THR A 26 -21.26 10.00 9.15
CA THR A 26 -21.96 8.85 9.72
C THR A 26 -21.12 7.57 9.74
N ASP A 27 -19.94 7.59 9.18
CA ASP A 27 -19.08 6.41 9.07
C ASP A 27 -17.95 6.42 10.11
N THR A 28 -17.75 5.27 10.74
CA THR A 28 -16.52 4.97 11.46
C THR A 28 -15.47 4.47 10.46
N PRO A 29 -14.17 4.45 10.82
CA PRO A 29 -13.14 3.84 9.98
C PRO A 29 -13.47 2.40 9.57
N VAL A 30 -14.03 1.61 10.49
CA VAL A 30 -14.42 0.22 10.24
C VAL A 30 -15.57 0.12 9.24
N THR A 31 -16.60 0.97 9.36
CA THR A 31 -17.72 0.95 8.42
C THR A 31 -17.30 1.48 7.04
N ALA A 32 -16.45 2.49 6.98
CA ALA A 32 -15.85 2.97 5.73
C ALA A 32 -15.03 1.86 5.06
N PHE A 33 -14.17 1.18 5.82
CA PHE A 33 -13.39 0.05 5.32
C PHE A 33 -14.28 -1.07 4.77
N ALA A 34 -15.34 -1.43 5.48
CA ALA A 34 -16.27 -2.47 5.03
C ALA A 34 -16.91 -2.14 3.67
N LYS A 35 -17.11 -0.85 3.36
CA LYS A 35 -17.68 -0.39 2.09
C LYS A 35 -16.70 -0.41 0.92
N VAL A 36 -15.39 -0.19 1.20
CA VAL A 36 -14.36 -0.08 0.14
C VAL A 36 -13.51 -1.33 0.01
N ARG A 37 -13.64 -2.28 0.95
CA ARG A 37 -12.87 -3.53 0.91
C ARG A 37 -13.22 -4.34 -0.33
N GLU A 38 -12.22 -4.60 -1.15
CA GLU A 38 -12.34 -5.36 -2.39
C GLU A 38 -11.12 -6.27 -2.59
N GLY A 39 -11.35 -7.45 -3.16
CA GLY A 39 -10.29 -8.39 -3.50
C GLY A 39 -9.62 -9.08 -2.30
N PRO A 40 -8.52 -9.80 -2.55
CA PRO A 40 -7.87 -10.64 -1.54
C PRO A 40 -7.02 -9.83 -0.54
N PHE A 41 -6.63 -8.61 -0.89
CA PHE A 41 -5.76 -7.79 -0.07
C PHE A 41 -6.45 -6.50 0.31
N ALA A 42 -6.62 -6.28 1.60
CA ALA A 42 -7.16 -5.05 2.14
C ALA A 42 -6.56 -4.82 3.53
N PHE A 43 -6.41 -3.56 3.92
CA PHE A 43 -5.88 -3.19 5.23
C PHE A 43 -6.64 -2.03 5.84
N LEU A 44 -6.64 -1.98 7.16
CA LEU A 44 -7.11 -0.87 7.98
C LEU A 44 -6.08 -0.64 9.09
N LEU A 45 -5.49 0.53 9.13
CA LEU A 45 -4.54 0.95 10.14
C LEU A 45 -5.10 2.16 10.88
N GLU A 46 -5.35 2.01 12.16
CA GLU A 46 -5.86 3.07 13.02
C GLU A 46 -4.77 3.49 14.02
N SER A 47 -4.57 4.79 14.16
CA SER A 47 -3.72 5.32 15.21
C SER A 47 -4.41 5.10 16.56
N ALA A 48 -3.79 4.35 17.46
CA ALA A 48 -4.24 4.21 18.84
C ALA A 48 -3.62 5.31 19.71
N PRO A 49 -4.38 5.99 20.58
CA PRO A 49 -3.81 6.90 21.54
C PRO A 49 -2.94 6.12 22.54
N ALA A 50 -1.65 6.37 22.55
CA ALA A 50 -0.73 5.82 23.52
C ALA A 50 -0.63 6.76 24.71
N GLY A 51 -1.01 6.30 25.94
CA GLY A 51 -0.69 6.98 27.18
C GLY A 51 -1.27 8.39 27.36
N GLY A 52 -2.51 8.65 26.92
CA GLY A 52 -3.19 9.92 27.15
C GLY A 52 -2.85 11.06 26.19
N SER A 53 -2.11 10.80 25.13
CA SER A 53 -1.84 11.79 24.09
C SER A 53 -2.96 11.82 23.03
N THR A 54 -3.41 13.02 22.70
CA THR A 54 -4.52 13.35 21.79
C THR A 54 -4.17 13.21 20.30
N TRP A 55 -3.14 12.43 19.93
CA TRP A 55 -2.53 12.48 18.59
C TRP A 55 -2.94 11.37 17.62
N ALA A 56 -3.97 10.61 17.92
CA ALA A 56 -4.56 9.66 16.96
C ALA A 56 -5.38 10.45 15.92
N ARG A 57 -4.73 10.90 14.84
CA ARG A 57 -5.34 11.80 13.84
C ARG A 57 -5.74 11.10 12.55
N TYR A 58 -5.13 9.98 12.25
CA TYR A 58 -5.25 9.38 10.93
C TYR A 58 -5.63 7.92 11.04
N THR A 59 -6.51 7.54 10.13
CA THR A 59 -6.76 6.16 9.77
C THR A 59 -6.40 5.97 8.32
N PHE A 60 -5.62 4.94 8.03
CA PHE A 60 -5.29 4.54 6.68
C PHE A 60 -6.02 3.25 6.35
N LEU A 61 -6.68 3.22 5.22
CA LEU A 61 -7.31 2.02 4.69
C LEU A 61 -7.04 1.90 3.20
N GLY A 62 -6.99 0.69 2.72
CA GLY A 62 -6.78 0.43 1.31
C GLY A 62 -7.25 -0.95 0.91
N SER A 63 -7.50 -1.10 -0.38
CA SER A 63 -7.88 -2.36 -1.00
C SER A 63 -7.46 -2.38 -2.47
N ALA A 64 -7.57 -3.52 -3.12
CA ALA A 64 -7.27 -3.72 -4.53
C ALA A 64 -5.87 -3.20 -4.94
N PRO A 65 -4.79 -3.68 -4.31
CA PRO A 65 -3.44 -3.22 -4.63
C PRO A 65 -3.05 -3.55 -6.07
N ARG A 66 -2.15 -2.76 -6.63
CA ARG A 66 -1.58 -3.03 -7.97
C ARG A 66 -0.76 -4.29 -8.02
N ALA A 67 -0.05 -4.57 -6.94
CA ALA A 67 0.82 -5.72 -6.80
C ALA A 67 0.90 -6.14 -5.33
N ALA A 68 1.29 -7.37 -5.09
CA ALA A 68 1.76 -7.81 -3.79
C ALA A 68 3.04 -8.63 -3.97
N TRP A 69 3.82 -8.67 -2.91
CA TRP A 69 5.06 -9.42 -2.82
C TRP A 69 5.02 -10.28 -1.56
N ARG A 70 5.51 -11.49 -1.64
CA ARG A 70 5.69 -12.32 -0.45
C ARG A 70 6.99 -13.09 -0.48
N LEU A 71 7.53 -13.32 0.70
CA LEU A 71 8.63 -14.24 0.96
C LEU A 71 8.10 -15.39 1.82
N CYS A 72 8.22 -16.61 1.35
CA CYS A 72 7.82 -17.80 2.09
C CYS A 72 8.84 -18.92 1.88
N GLY A 73 9.45 -19.43 2.97
CA GLY A 73 10.44 -20.51 2.87
C GLY A 73 11.63 -20.17 1.96
N GLY A 74 12.10 -18.92 1.96
CA GLY A 74 13.19 -18.47 1.08
C GLY A 74 12.80 -18.21 -0.37
N VAL A 75 11.55 -18.44 -0.75
CA VAL A 75 11.01 -18.20 -2.09
C VAL A 75 10.23 -16.91 -2.11
N VAL A 76 10.56 -16.04 -3.05
CA VAL A 76 9.82 -14.80 -3.34
C VAL A 76 8.83 -15.05 -4.46
N GLU A 77 7.64 -14.49 -4.34
CA GLU A 77 6.60 -14.46 -5.38
C GLU A 77 6.00 -13.07 -5.46
N ASP A 78 5.66 -12.66 -6.67
CA ASP A 78 4.88 -11.46 -6.97
C ASP A 78 3.43 -11.84 -7.23
N TRP A 79 2.52 -10.91 -6.95
CA TRP A 79 1.11 -11.05 -7.31
C TRP A 79 0.65 -9.85 -8.13
N SER A 80 -0.22 -10.11 -9.07
CA SER A 80 -0.95 -9.05 -9.79
C SER A 80 -2.40 -9.47 -10.02
N PRO A 81 -3.34 -8.50 -10.19
CA PRO A 81 -4.75 -8.80 -10.43
C PRO A 81 -4.99 -9.72 -11.63
N SER A 82 -4.17 -9.59 -12.68
CA SER A 82 -4.34 -10.34 -13.92
C SER A 82 -3.75 -11.74 -13.90
N ARG A 83 -2.75 -12.03 -13.05
CA ARG A 83 -1.99 -13.28 -13.06
C ARG A 83 -2.03 -14.06 -11.75
N GLY A 84 -2.55 -13.46 -10.66
CA GLY A 84 -2.41 -14.06 -9.34
C GLY A 84 -0.93 -14.12 -8.90
N TRP A 85 -0.57 -15.10 -8.07
CA TRP A 85 0.81 -15.33 -7.64
C TRP A 85 1.66 -15.90 -8.79
N HIS A 86 2.80 -15.28 -9.05
CA HIS A 86 3.71 -15.64 -10.14
C HIS A 86 5.15 -15.22 -9.82
N GLY A 87 6.07 -15.48 -10.76
CA GLY A 87 7.45 -14.98 -10.67
C GLY A 87 8.27 -15.59 -9.54
N LYS A 88 8.06 -16.87 -9.20
CA LYS A 88 8.84 -17.58 -8.17
C LYS A 88 10.32 -17.44 -8.41
N ARG A 89 11.04 -16.97 -7.37
CA ARG A 89 12.50 -16.82 -7.38
C ARG A 89 13.08 -16.95 -5.98
N THR A 90 14.37 -17.24 -5.91
CA THR A 90 15.11 -17.33 -4.65
C THR A 90 16.27 -16.33 -4.70
N PRO A 91 16.03 -15.05 -4.44
CA PRO A 91 17.09 -14.04 -4.47
C PRO A 91 18.07 -14.26 -3.32
N ALA A 92 19.33 -13.88 -3.53
CA ALA A 92 20.35 -13.94 -2.48
C ALA A 92 20.02 -12.99 -1.31
N ASN A 93 19.37 -11.87 -1.59
CA ASN A 93 18.88 -10.90 -0.61
C ASN A 93 17.40 -10.54 -0.91
N PRO A 94 16.43 -11.16 -0.22
CA PRO A 94 15.02 -10.87 -0.44
C PRO A 94 14.61 -9.43 -0.11
N LEU A 95 15.26 -8.78 0.85
CA LEU A 95 14.95 -7.38 1.20
C LEU A 95 15.41 -6.40 0.13
N GLU A 96 16.51 -6.69 -0.56
CA GLU A 96 16.97 -5.90 -1.70
C GLU A 96 16.04 -6.07 -2.92
N ASP A 97 15.52 -7.29 -3.12
CA ASP A 97 14.50 -7.57 -4.11
C ASP A 97 13.24 -6.74 -3.87
N LEU A 98 12.79 -6.69 -2.63
CA LEU A 98 11.67 -5.84 -2.21
C LEU A 98 11.96 -4.34 -2.38
N ASP A 99 13.13 -3.87 -1.95
CA ASP A 99 13.51 -2.45 -2.12
C ASP A 99 13.49 -2.04 -3.59
N THR A 100 13.95 -2.91 -4.47
CA THR A 100 13.90 -2.71 -5.92
C THR A 100 12.45 -2.55 -6.41
N LEU A 101 11.53 -3.39 -5.93
CA LEU A 101 10.12 -3.31 -6.28
C LEU A 101 9.50 -1.98 -5.81
N VAL A 102 9.77 -1.58 -4.58
CA VAL A 102 9.24 -0.33 -4.01
C VAL A 102 9.80 0.89 -4.76
N ARG A 103 11.09 0.92 -5.04
CA ARG A 103 11.74 2.02 -5.78
C ARG A 103 11.32 2.12 -7.24
N ALA A 104 10.84 1.04 -7.83
CA ALA A 104 10.26 1.07 -9.17
C ALA A 104 8.97 1.89 -9.25
N CYS A 105 8.29 2.11 -8.13
CA CYS A 105 7.10 2.96 -8.04
C CYS A 105 7.51 4.43 -7.93
N ARG A 106 7.69 5.07 -9.08
CA ARG A 106 7.98 6.52 -9.13
C ARG A 106 6.70 7.31 -8.92
N LEU A 107 6.71 8.17 -7.91
CA LEU A 107 5.56 8.99 -7.53
C LEU A 107 5.78 10.43 -7.97
N VAL A 108 4.73 11.11 -8.44
CA VAL A 108 4.77 12.57 -8.56
C VAL A 108 4.63 13.21 -7.19
N ASP A 109 5.26 14.36 -6.98
CA ASP A 109 5.07 15.11 -5.75
C ASP A 109 3.69 15.77 -5.73
N VAL A 110 2.94 15.55 -4.64
CA VAL A 110 1.59 16.09 -4.44
C VAL A 110 1.48 16.60 -3.01
N PRO A 111 1.96 17.82 -2.73
CA PRO A 111 1.97 18.40 -1.40
C PRO A 111 0.60 18.43 -0.71
N GLU A 112 -0.48 18.54 -1.49
CA GLU A 112 -1.86 18.60 -0.99
C GLU A 112 -2.31 17.30 -0.29
N LEU A 113 -1.70 16.16 -0.63
CA LEU A 113 -2.02 14.87 -0.02
C LEU A 113 -1.18 14.55 1.22
N GLY A 114 -0.24 15.43 1.57
CA GLY A 114 0.70 15.18 2.66
C GLY A 114 1.75 14.12 2.32
N GLY A 115 2.42 13.62 3.35
CA GLY A 115 3.59 12.78 3.18
C GLY A 115 3.33 11.30 2.87
N PHE A 116 2.11 10.80 3.04
CA PHE A 116 1.80 9.38 2.85
C PHE A 116 0.48 9.18 2.10
N TRP A 117 0.55 9.08 0.78
CA TRP A 117 -0.60 8.79 -0.07
C TRP A 117 -0.40 7.56 -0.96
N SER A 118 0.79 6.99 -0.97
CA SER A 118 1.12 5.76 -1.69
C SER A 118 2.33 5.08 -1.05
N GLY A 119 2.50 3.80 -1.27
CA GLY A 119 3.62 3.04 -0.74
C GLY A 119 3.34 1.54 -0.74
N ALA A 120 4.07 0.83 0.11
CA ALA A 120 3.87 -0.58 0.37
C ALA A 120 3.43 -0.76 1.83
N ILE A 121 2.39 -1.55 2.05
CA ILE A 121 1.86 -1.91 3.37
C ILE A 121 1.97 -3.42 3.52
N GLY A 122 2.46 -3.87 4.68
CA GLY A 122 2.57 -5.29 4.95
C GLY A 122 3.09 -5.57 6.35
N TYR A 123 3.57 -6.78 6.55
CA TYR A 123 4.12 -7.21 7.83
C TYR A 123 5.29 -8.16 7.64
N PHE A 124 6.16 -8.20 8.63
CA PHE A 124 7.17 -9.23 8.81
C PHE A 124 6.74 -10.13 9.98
N SER A 125 6.79 -11.45 9.79
CA SER A 125 6.48 -12.37 10.87
C SER A 125 7.57 -12.35 11.94
N TYR A 126 7.21 -12.68 13.18
CA TYR A 126 8.15 -12.70 14.31
C TYR A 126 9.32 -13.67 14.12
N ARG A 127 9.09 -14.77 13.38
CA ARG A 127 10.12 -15.74 13.01
C ARG A 127 10.57 -15.51 11.57
N SER A 128 11.26 -14.41 11.35
CA SER A 128 11.78 -14.06 10.01
C SER A 128 12.83 -15.05 9.48
N GLU A 129 13.31 -15.95 10.30
CA GLU A 129 14.31 -16.96 9.88
C GLU A 129 13.65 -18.17 9.18
N GLU A 130 12.35 -18.41 9.37
CA GLU A 130 11.68 -19.60 8.81
C GLU A 130 10.43 -19.31 7.98
N HIS A 131 9.80 -18.11 8.06
CA HIS A 131 8.45 -17.90 7.53
C HIS A 131 8.19 -16.52 6.92
N THR A 132 7.21 -16.50 6.12
CA THR A 132 6.45 -15.57 5.30
C THR A 132 6.46 -14.11 5.75
N SER A 133 6.98 -13.26 4.89
CA SER A 133 6.72 -11.82 4.89
C SER A 133 5.84 -11.47 3.69
N GLU A 134 4.74 -10.78 3.91
CA GLU A 134 3.86 -10.30 2.85
C GLU A 134 3.83 -8.78 2.84
N LEU A 135 4.05 -8.20 1.67
CA LEU A 135 3.95 -6.78 1.42
C LEU A 135 3.03 -6.51 0.25
N GLN A 136 2.16 -5.55 0.41
CA GLN A 136 1.22 -5.11 -0.61
C GLN A 136 1.57 -3.69 -1.04
N SER A 137 1.62 -3.44 -2.34
CA SER A 137 1.77 -2.09 -2.86
C SER A 137 0.42 -1.51 -3.27
N LEU A 138 0.17 -0.32 -2.84
CA LEU A 138 -0.99 0.49 -3.19
C LEU A 138 -0.77 1.22 -4.51
#